data_8500a5089e19d05914a4adc7f875df76
#
_entry.id   8500a5089e19d05914a4adc7f875df76
#
_cell.length_a   1.000
_cell.length_b   1.000
_cell.length_c   1.000
_cell.angle_alpha   90.00
_cell.angle_beta   90.00
_cell.angle_gamma   90.00
#
_symmetry.space_group_name_H-M   'P 1'
#
loop_
_entity.id
_entity.type
_entity.pdbx_description
1 polymer ?
#
loop_
_entity_poly.entity_id
_entity_poly.type
_entity_poly.pdbx_seq_one_letter_code
_entity_poly.pdbx_strand_id
1 'polypeptide(L)'
;NNVTITDTVSYKNLVPNKEYTMTGRIMDQTTGQPLVVNGKEVTSFCTFTPKAEAGTVDVTFNFDASDLAGKSVVVFEQLYRDNAIVASHEDIKDEGQTVHFPEVHTTAKDPETKNNLSKADDKVTIIDTVKYTNLIPGKQYQVHGTLMDKETGNPLTVNDQEVTATKTFTPDK
;
A
#
# COMPACT_ATOMS: atom_id res chain seq x y z
N ASN A 1 -6.49 -10.49 -1.88
CA ASN A 1 -6.57 -9.62 -0.68
C ASN A 1 -7.27 -8.31 -1.04
N ASN A 2 -8.55 -8.21 -0.70
CA ASN A 2 -9.28 -6.97 -0.92
C ASN A 2 -8.75 -5.85 -0.02
N VAL A 3 -8.47 -4.71 -0.62
CA VAL A 3 -8.14 -3.48 0.09
C VAL A 3 -9.23 -2.44 -0.15
N THR A 4 -9.36 -1.54 0.81
CA THR A 4 -10.22 -0.36 0.70
C THR A 4 -9.32 0.88 0.70
N ILE A 5 -9.42 1.70 -0.33
CA ILE A 5 -8.82 3.04 -0.38
C ILE A 5 -9.97 4.04 -0.31
N THR A 6 -9.91 4.98 0.63
CA THR A 6 -10.84 6.11 0.70
C THR A 6 -10.05 7.38 0.44
N ASP A 7 -10.43 8.08 -0.61
CA ASP A 7 -9.93 9.39 -0.93
C ASP A 7 -10.90 10.47 -0.45
N THR A 8 -10.41 11.39 0.37
CA THR A 8 -11.19 12.51 0.88
C THR A 8 -10.91 13.75 0.05
N VAL A 9 -11.80 14.04 -0.87
CA VAL A 9 -11.68 15.15 -1.82
C VAL A 9 -12.20 16.44 -1.22
N SER A 10 -11.35 17.46 -1.13
CA SER A 10 -11.76 18.82 -0.72
C SER A 10 -12.27 19.61 -1.91
N TYR A 11 -13.40 20.27 -1.75
CA TYR A 11 -13.98 21.14 -2.78
C TYR A 11 -14.18 22.57 -2.30
N LYS A 12 -14.18 23.53 -3.25
CA LYS A 12 -14.46 24.95 -3.03
C LYS A 12 -15.30 25.51 -4.18
N ASN A 13 -16.01 26.61 -3.92
CA ASN A 13 -16.82 27.34 -4.90
C ASN A 13 -17.94 26.51 -5.55
N LEU A 14 -18.45 25.51 -4.85
CA LEU A 14 -19.63 24.78 -5.31
C LEU A 14 -20.91 25.57 -4.95
N VAL A 15 -21.94 25.40 -5.76
CA VAL A 15 -23.26 26.01 -5.48
C VAL A 15 -24.00 25.12 -4.46
N PRO A 16 -24.32 25.64 -3.26
CA PRO A 16 -25.05 24.88 -2.25
C PRO A 16 -26.41 24.40 -2.75
N ASN A 17 -26.85 23.25 -2.24
CA ASN A 17 -28.12 22.60 -2.56
C ASN A 17 -28.28 22.22 -4.05
N LYS A 18 -27.18 22.09 -4.78
CA LYS A 18 -27.15 21.49 -6.13
C LYS A 18 -26.45 20.15 -6.06
N GLU A 19 -26.91 19.19 -6.85
CA GLU A 19 -26.32 17.86 -6.92
C GLU A 19 -25.05 17.88 -7.77
N TYR A 20 -24.04 17.16 -7.31
CA TYR A 20 -22.77 16.89 -7.99
C TYR A 20 -22.45 15.41 -7.93
N THR A 21 -21.69 14.92 -8.89
CA THR A 21 -21.11 13.58 -8.86
C THR A 21 -19.60 13.69 -8.89
N MET A 22 -18.93 13.13 -7.88
CA MET A 22 -17.50 12.94 -7.88
C MET A 22 -17.20 11.54 -8.40
N THR A 23 -16.39 11.43 -9.45
CA THR A 23 -15.89 10.14 -9.94
C THR A 23 -14.43 10.03 -9.62
N GLY A 24 -13.98 8.85 -9.25
CA GLY A 24 -12.57 8.56 -9.03
C GLY A 24 -12.11 7.37 -9.87
N ARG A 25 -10.85 7.40 -10.28
CA ARG A 25 -10.17 6.34 -11.01
C ARG A 25 -8.79 6.12 -10.41
N ILE A 26 -8.42 4.87 -10.18
CA ILE A 26 -7.06 4.53 -9.74
C ILE A 26 -6.16 4.33 -10.95
N MET A 27 -4.98 4.98 -10.92
CA MET A 27 -3.95 4.91 -11.95
C MET A 27 -2.74 4.14 -11.43
N ASP A 28 -2.14 3.29 -12.26
CA ASP A 28 -0.80 2.74 -12.00
C ASP A 28 0.24 3.86 -12.20
N GLN A 29 0.96 4.23 -11.14
CA GLN A 29 1.91 5.35 -11.18
C GLN A 29 3.07 5.11 -12.16
N THR A 30 3.49 3.86 -12.35
CA THR A 30 4.63 3.51 -13.20
C THR A 30 4.28 3.61 -14.68
N THR A 31 3.10 3.15 -15.06
CA THR A 31 2.67 3.12 -16.46
C THR A 31 1.90 4.36 -16.89
N GLY A 32 1.33 5.10 -15.92
CA GLY A 32 0.42 6.21 -16.18
C GLY A 32 -0.92 5.78 -16.78
N GLN A 33 -1.24 4.49 -16.72
CA GLN A 33 -2.49 3.93 -17.26
C GLN A 33 -3.47 3.62 -16.14
N PRO A 34 -4.78 3.53 -16.43
CA PRO A 34 -5.76 3.06 -15.45
C PRO A 34 -5.38 1.70 -14.88
N LEU A 35 -5.51 1.54 -13.56
CA LEU A 35 -5.32 0.26 -12.89
C LEU A 35 -6.44 -0.68 -13.30
N VAL A 36 -6.08 -1.84 -13.85
CA VAL A 36 -7.01 -2.88 -14.25
C VAL A 36 -6.86 -4.09 -13.32
N VAL A 37 -7.93 -4.47 -12.66
CA VAL A 37 -8.01 -5.66 -11.80
C VAL A 37 -9.10 -6.58 -12.34
N ASN A 38 -8.76 -7.86 -12.56
CA ASN A 38 -9.69 -8.85 -13.14
C ASN A 38 -10.39 -8.36 -14.44
N GLY A 39 -9.62 -7.67 -15.30
CA GLY A 39 -10.10 -7.18 -16.60
C GLY A 39 -10.99 -5.94 -16.53
N LYS A 40 -11.10 -5.28 -15.39
CA LYS A 40 -11.91 -4.05 -15.19
C LYS A 40 -11.05 -2.94 -14.58
N GLU A 41 -11.25 -1.72 -15.05
CA GLU A 41 -10.67 -0.54 -14.42
C GLU A 41 -11.19 -0.37 -12.99
N VAL A 42 -10.33 0.03 -12.07
CA VAL A 42 -10.72 0.34 -10.70
C VAL A 42 -11.22 1.78 -10.64
N THR A 43 -12.53 1.92 -10.59
CA THR A 43 -13.24 3.20 -10.54
C THR A 43 -14.25 3.22 -9.41
N SER A 44 -14.60 4.41 -8.95
CA SER A 44 -15.65 4.63 -7.97
C SER A 44 -16.32 5.97 -8.24
N PHE A 45 -17.47 6.20 -7.62
CA PHE A 45 -18.13 7.49 -7.65
C PHE A 45 -19.02 7.69 -6.42
N CYS A 46 -19.29 8.94 -6.11
CA CYS A 46 -20.32 9.31 -5.16
C CYS A 46 -21.10 10.52 -5.67
N THR A 47 -22.40 10.54 -5.41
CA THR A 47 -23.27 11.69 -5.67
C THR A 47 -23.58 12.38 -4.35
N PHE A 48 -23.43 13.70 -4.33
CA PHE A 48 -23.62 14.49 -3.11
C PHE A 48 -24.25 15.86 -3.42
N THR A 49 -24.84 16.44 -2.40
CA THR A 49 -25.43 17.78 -2.45
C THR A 49 -24.74 18.62 -1.36
N PRO A 50 -23.80 19.52 -1.72
CA PRO A 50 -23.09 20.34 -0.77
C PRO A 50 -24.05 21.29 -0.05
N LYS A 51 -23.87 21.41 1.26
CA LYS A 51 -24.64 22.40 2.08
C LYS A 51 -23.96 23.76 2.13
N ALA A 52 -22.68 23.83 1.81
CA ALA A 52 -21.86 25.03 1.75
C ALA A 52 -21.00 25.02 0.49
N GLU A 53 -20.46 26.19 0.12
CA GLU A 53 -19.58 26.35 -1.05
C GLU A 53 -18.28 25.55 -0.96
N ALA A 54 -17.85 25.22 0.25
CA ALA A 54 -16.63 24.44 0.51
C ALA A 54 -16.92 23.31 1.49
N GLY A 55 -16.19 22.21 1.36
CA GLY A 55 -16.31 21.02 2.19
C GLY A 55 -15.47 19.88 1.66
N THR A 56 -15.81 18.66 2.10
CA THR A 56 -15.16 17.43 1.67
C THR A 56 -16.19 16.38 1.28
N VAL A 57 -15.76 15.44 0.44
CA VAL A 57 -16.54 14.25 0.07
C VAL A 57 -15.59 13.07 -0.07
N ASP A 58 -16.03 11.88 0.35
CA ASP A 58 -15.24 10.67 0.28
C ASP A 58 -15.61 9.85 -0.97
N VAL A 59 -14.58 9.39 -1.69
CA VAL A 59 -14.69 8.41 -2.77
C VAL A 59 -13.98 7.15 -2.33
N THR A 60 -14.69 6.03 -2.25
CA THR A 60 -14.15 4.77 -1.71
C THR A 60 -14.03 3.72 -2.81
N PHE A 61 -12.85 3.12 -2.89
CA PHE A 61 -12.51 2.04 -3.83
C PHE A 61 -12.29 0.74 -3.06
N ASN A 62 -12.84 -0.36 -3.60
CA ASN A 62 -12.64 -1.71 -3.07
C ASN A 62 -12.18 -2.61 -4.21
N PHE A 63 -11.00 -3.20 -4.10
CA PHE A 63 -10.43 -4.05 -5.15
C PHE A 63 -9.40 -5.04 -4.59
N ASP A 64 -9.06 -6.06 -5.38
CA ASP A 64 -7.99 -6.98 -5.05
C ASP A 64 -6.62 -6.38 -5.39
N ALA A 65 -5.77 -6.20 -4.38
CA ALA A 65 -4.44 -5.64 -4.50
C ALA A 65 -3.32 -6.69 -4.48
N SER A 66 -3.62 -7.97 -4.68
CA SER A 66 -2.64 -9.07 -4.58
C SER A 66 -1.43 -8.88 -5.49
N ASP A 67 -1.61 -8.25 -6.65
CA ASP A 67 -0.56 -8.05 -7.67
C ASP A 67 0.12 -6.66 -7.59
N LEU A 68 -0.12 -5.92 -6.49
CA LEU A 68 0.40 -4.56 -6.32
C LEU A 68 1.66 -4.48 -5.44
N ALA A 69 2.17 -5.60 -4.91
CA ALA A 69 3.40 -5.58 -4.14
C ALA A 69 4.54 -4.87 -4.91
N GLY A 70 5.21 -3.92 -4.27
CA GLY A 70 6.26 -3.09 -4.88
C GLY A 70 5.78 -1.98 -5.80
N LYS A 71 4.47 -1.77 -5.95
CA LYS A 71 3.88 -0.75 -6.84
C LYS A 71 3.26 0.41 -6.06
N SER A 72 3.07 1.53 -6.77
CA SER A 72 2.30 2.68 -6.28
C SER A 72 1.14 2.99 -7.22
N VAL A 73 0.05 3.43 -6.66
CA VAL A 73 -1.11 3.89 -7.42
C VAL A 73 -1.46 5.32 -7.03
N VAL A 74 -2.09 6.04 -7.95
CA VAL A 74 -2.51 7.44 -7.76
C VAL A 74 -4.00 7.53 -8.06
N VAL A 75 -4.73 8.26 -7.22
CA VAL A 75 -6.17 8.49 -7.44
C VAL A 75 -6.34 9.74 -8.30
N PHE A 76 -7.14 9.64 -9.36
CA PHE A 76 -7.57 10.76 -10.20
C PHE A 76 -9.06 11.00 -9.99
N GLU A 77 -9.47 12.26 -9.86
CA GLU A 77 -10.87 12.64 -9.65
C GLU A 77 -11.37 13.61 -10.71
N GLN A 78 -12.66 13.46 -11.00
CA GLN A 78 -13.41 14.40 -11.83
C GLN A 78 -14.74 14.73 -11.15
N LEU A 79 -15.04 16.00 -11.06
CA LEU A 79 -16.29 16.50 -10.53
C LEU A 79 -17.26 16.87 -11.67
N TYR A 80 -18.43 16.31 -11.62
CA TYR A 80 -19.50 16.54 -12.61
C TYR A 80 -20.67 17.31 -12.01
N ARG A 81 -21.27 18.14 -12.84
CA ARG A 81 -22.58 18.73 -12.65
C ARG A 81 -23.32 18.77 -13.98
N ASP A 82 -24.57 18.39 -13.98
CA ASP A 82 -25.44 18.38 -15.18
C ASP A 82 -24.75 17.65 -16.38
N ASN A 83 -24.08 16.52 -16.12
CA ASN A 83 -23.29 15.72 -17.07
C ASN A 83 -22.04 16.43 -17.66
N ALA A 84 -21.65 17.56 -17.14
CA ALA A 84 -20.43 18.27 -17.54
C ALA A 84 -19.36 18.18 -16.46
N ILE A 85 -18.09 17.98 -16.86
CA ILE A 85 -16.96 18.09 -15.94
C ILE A 85 -16.79 19.55 -15.55
N VAL A 86 -16.84 19.85 -14.26
CA VAL A 86 -16.69 21.20 -13.72
C VAL A 86 -15.36 21.39 -12.98
N ALA A 87 -14.70 20.32 -12.59
CA ALA A 87 -13.34 20.34 -12.05
C ALA A 87 -12.71 18.95 -12.21
N SER A 88 -11.37 18.88 -12.21
CA SER A 88 -10.62 17.62 -12.14
C SER A 88 -9.34 17.79 -11.34
N HIS A 89 -8.84 16.69 -10.78
CA HIS A 89 -7.52 16.55 -10.19
C HIS A 89 -6.87 15.28 -10.72
N GLU A 90 -5.94 15.42 -11.66
CA GLU A 90 -5.36 14.33 -12.45
C GLU A 90 -3.83 14.52 -12.58
N ASP A 91 -3.12 14.52 -11.45
CA ASP A 91 -1.66 14.59 -11.42
C ASP A 91 -1.05 13.27 -10.95
N ILE A 92 -0.44 12.53 -11.89
CA ILE A 92 0.21 11.23 -11.62
C ILE A 92 1.40 11.33 -10.64
N LYS A 93 1.89 12.51 -10.35
CA LYS A 93 3.02 12.75 -9.44
C LYS A 93 2.59 13.33 -8.09
N ASP A 94 1.30 13.49 -7.86
CA ASP A 94 0.82 14.00 -6.58
C ASP A 94 0.99 12.95 -5.48
N GLU A 95 1.97 13.17 -4.59
CA GLU A 95 2.22 12.30 -3.44
C GLU A 95 1.05 12.31 -2.43
N GLY A 96 0.24 13.36 -2.41
CA GLY A 96 -0.97 13.44 -1.57
C GLY A 96 -2.06 12.47 -2.03
N GLN A 97 -2.05 12.08 -3.31
CA GLN A 97 -2.97 11.14 -3.94
C GLN A 97 -2.35 9.76 -4.19
N THR A 98 -1.09 9.56 -3.75
CA THR A 98 -0.36 8.32 -3.99
C THR A 98 -0.53 7.34 -2.83
N VAL A 99 -0.83 6.08 -3.16
CA VAL A 99 -0.85 4.96 -2.22
C VAL A 99 0.24 3.97 -2.60
N HIS A 100 1.15 3.70 -1.67
CA HIS A 100 2.27 2.79 -1.84
C HIS A 100 1.93 1.40 -1.33
N PHE A 101 2.28 0.35 -2.10
CA PHE A 101 2.17 -1.05 -1.71
C PHE A 101 3.58 -1.61 -1.50
N PRO A 102 4.08 -1.68 -0.26
CA PRO A 102 5.42 -2.20 0.01
C PRO A 102 5.57 -3.68 -0.35
N GLU A 103 6.81 -4.06 -0.68
CA GLU A 103 7.21 -5.45 -0.86
C GLU A 103 8.47 -5.74 -0.05
N VAL A 104 8.56 -6.94 0.49
CA VAL A 104 9.76 -7.43 1.19
C VAL A 104 10.17 -8.81 0.67
N HIS A 105 11.47 -9.00 0.52
CA HIS A 105 12.10 -10.30 0.24
C HIS A 105 13.19 -10.56 1.26
N THR A 106 13.35 -11.81 1.68
CA THR A 106 14.33 -12.16 2.69
C THR A 106 15.29 -13.25 2.19
N THR A 107 16.49 -13.28 2.77
CA THR A 107 17.49 -14.31 2.53
C THR A 107 18.21 -14.63 3.82
N ALA A 108 17.95 -15.82 4.36
CA ALA A 108 18.59 -16.31 5.58
C ALA A 108 19.92 -17.01 5.26
N LYS A 109 20.96 -16.73 6.04
CA LYS A 109 22.29 -17.35 5.95
C LYS A 109 22.92 -17.56 7.31
N ASP A 110 23.74 -18.59 7.40
CA ASP A 110 24.70 -18.73 8.46
C ASP A 110 25.93 -17.82 8.18
N PRO A 111 26.36 -17.00 9.14
CA PRO A 111 27.47 -16.05 8.93
C PRO A 111 28.83 -16.72 8.74
N GLU A 112 29.05 -17.94 9.26
CA GLU A 112 30.31 -18.68 9.12
C GLU A 112 30.43 -19.29 7.73
N THR A 113 29.40 -20.03 7.32
CA THR A 113 29.38 -20.71 6.01
C THR A 113 29.02 -19.76 4.86
N LYS A 114 28.41 -18.60 5.16
CA LYS A 114 27.91 -17.59 4.21
C LYS A 114 26.84 -18.11 3.24
N ASN A 115 26.23 -19.24 3.58
CA ASN A 115 25.15 -19.87 2.80
C ASN A 115 24.03 -20.40 3.72
N ASN A 116 23.15 -21.24 3.20
CA ASN A 116 21.99 -21.79 3.93
C ASN A 116 22.31 -23.07 4.71
N LEU A 117 23.57 -23.46 4.82
CA LEU A 117 24.02 -24.63 5.58
C LEU A 117 24.60 -24.14 6.90
N SER A 118 24.03 -24.61 7.99
CA SER A 118 24.51 -24.37 9.35
C SER A 118 24.77 -25.69 10.05
N LYS A 119 25.77 -25.70 10.93
CA LYS A 119 26.03 -26.85 11.81
C LYS A 119 25.01 -26.86 12.93
N ALA A 120 24.44 -28.02 13.24
CA ALA A 120 23.65 -28.20 14.44
C ALA A 120 24.55 -28.13 15.67
N ASP A 121 24.51 -27.03 16.40
CA ASP A 121 25.36 -26.73 17.56
C ASP A 121 24.51 -26.08 18.67
N ASP A 122 25.10 -25.93 19.85
CA ASP A 122 24.46 -25.30 21.03
C ASP A 122 24.28 -23.78 20.88
N LYS A 123 25.02 -23.16 19.96
CA LYS A 123 24.92 -21.73 19.61
C LYS A 123 24.95 -21.54 18.10
N VAL A 124 23.77 -21.34 17.53
CA VAL A 124 23.62 -21.07 16.10
C VAL A 124 23.20 -19.62 15.90
N THR A 125 23.83 -18.95 14.94
CA THR A 125 23.42 -17.60 14.48
C THR A 125 22.90 -17.70 13.07
N ILE A 126 21.70 -17.19 12.82
CA ILE A 126 21.14 -17.01 11.47
C ILE A 126 20.99 -15.52 11.23
N ILE A 127 21.51 -15.04 10.10
CA ILE A 127 21.32 -13.66 9.65
C ILE A 127 20.30 -13.69 8.52
N ASP A 128 19.16 -13.06 8.74
CA ASP A 128 18.16 -12.83 7.69
C ASP A 128 18.31 -11.40 7.14
N THR A 129 18.62 -11.32 5.85
CA THR A 129 18.72 -10.03 5.14
C THR A 129 17.40 -9.73 4.48
N VAL A 130 16.74 -8.68 4.94
CA VAL A 130 15.47 -8.20 4.40
C VAL A 130 15.76 -7.12 3.36
N LYS A 131 15.35 -7.39 2.10
CA LYS A 131 15.25 -6.38 1.05
C LYS A 131 13.82 -5.86 1.02
N TYR A 132 13.68 -4.57 0.84
CA TYR A 132 12.38 -3.92 0.74
C TYR A 132 12.32 -2.99 -0.48
N THR A 133 11.11 -2.77 -0.98
CA THR A 133 10.81 -1.79 -2.02
C THR A 133 9.56 -1.02 -1.63
N ASN A 134 9.44 0.19 -2.16
CA ASN A 134 8.25 1.03 -2.04
C ASN A 134 7.84 1.39 -0.60
N LEU A 135 8.81 1.49 0.30
CA LEU A 135 8.61 2.12 1.60
C LEU A 135 8.74 3.64 1.49
N ILE A 136 8.02 4.38 2.33
CA ILE A 136 8.08 5.84 2.35
C ILE A 136 9.38 6.27 3.04
N PRO A 137 10.28 7.00 2.34
CA PRO A 137 11.53 7.48 2.93
C PRO A 137 11.29 8.37 4.16
N GLY A 138 12.19 8.28 5.13
CA GLY A 138 12.11 9.05 6.37
C GLY A 138 11.05 8.58 7.37
N LYS A 139 10.21 7.60 7.02
CA LYS A 139 9.29 6.96 7.97
C LYS A 139 9.97 5.80 8.69
N GLN A 140 9.70 5.64 9.98
CA GLN A 140 10.21 4.54 10.77
C GLN A 140 9.37 3.28 10.55
N TYR A 141 10.05 2.14 10.31
CA TYR A 141 9.45 0.82 10.16
C TYR A 141 10.08 -0.16 11.14
N GLN A 142 9.34 -1.21 11.44
CA GLN A 142 9.82 -2.33 12.22
C GLN A 142 9.66 -3.62 11.41
N VAL A 143 10.72 -4.41 11.31
CA VAL A 143 10.66 -5.78 10.79
C VAL A 143 10.73 -6.74 11.95
N HIS A 144 9.85 -7.73 11.94
CA HIS A 144 9.80 -8.82 12.90
C HIS A 144 9.97 -10.13 12.16
N GLY A 145 10.96 -10.93 12.54
CA GLY A 145 11.22 -12.26 11.98
C GLY A 145 10.94 -13.35 13.01
N THR A 146 10.33 -14.43 12.57
CA THR A 146 10.11 -15.66 13.34
C THR A 146 10.76 -16.82 12.60
N LEU A 147 11.62 -17.58 13.28
CA LEU A 147 12.19 -18.81 12.71
C LEU A 147 11.13 -19.90 12.73
N MET A 148 10.87 -20.49 11.57
CA MET A 148 9.84 -21.53 11.40
C MET A 148 10.47 -22.90 11.24
N ASP A 149 9.88 -23.91 11.86
CA ASP A 149 10.16 -25.30 11.53
C ASP A 149 9.49 -25.65 10.20
N LYS A 150 10.29 -26.06 9.23
CA LYS A 150 9.81 -26.30 7.86
C LYS A 150 8.91 -27.53 7.74
N GLU A 151 9.11 -28.54 8.60
CA GLU A 151 8.35 -29.79 8.56
C GLU A 151 6.96 -29.63 9.17
N THR A 152 6.90 -28.92 10.29
CA THR A 152 5.63 -28.73 11.03
C THR A 152 4.86 -27.49 10.61
N GLY A 153 5.56 -26.49 10.03
CA GLY A 153 5.00 -25.18 9.71
C GLY A 153 4.73 -24.30 10.93
N ASN A 154 5.22 -24.71 12.12
CA ASN A 154 5.04 -23.96 13.36
C ASN A 154 6.29 -23.11 13.68
N PRO A 155 6.19 -22.07 14.53
CA PRO A 155 7.37 -21.40 15.07
C PRO A 155 8.32 -22.37 15.76
N LEU A 156 9.63 -22.24 15.47
CA LEU A 156 10.65 -22.99 16.17
C LEU A 156 10.77 -22.46 17.60
N THR A 157 10.70 -23.37 18.58
CA THR A 157 10.86 -23.05 19.99
C THR A 157 12.15 -23.66 20.56
N VAL A 158 12.83 -22.89 21.40
CA VAL A 158 13.98 -23.34 22.20
C VAL A 158 13.69 -22.98 23.64
N ASN A 159 13.69 -23.97 24.54
CA ASN A 159 13.31 -23.81 25.95
C ASN A 159 11.90 -23.17 26.10
N ASP A 160 10.92 -23.65 25.34
CA ASP A 160 9.54 -23.17 25.29
C ASP A 160 9.38 -21.71 24.87
N GLN A 161 10.40 -21.10 24.25
CA GLN A 161 10.35 -19.76 23.70
C GLN A 161 10.53 -19.77 22.18
N GLU A 162 9.71 -19.02 21.47
CA GLU A 162 9.87 -18.82 20.02
C GLU A 162 11.16 -18.10 19.69
N VAL A 163 11.84 -18.55 18.63
CA VAL A 163 13.03 -17.90 18.12
C VAL A 163 12.64 -16.76 17.20
N THR A 164 12.71 -15.54 17.71
CA THR A 164 12.30 -14.32 17.00
C THR A 164 13.40 -13.26 17.02
N ALA A 165 13.35 -12.36 16.06
CA ALA A 165 14.17 -11.15 16.04
C ALA A 165 13.36 -9.96 15.54
N THR A 166 13.69 -8.77 16.05
CA THR A 166 13.03 -7.53 15.66
C THR A 166 14.07 -6.45 15.38
N LYS A 167 13.88 -5.71 14.29
CA LYS A 167 14.72 -4.57 13.95
C LYS A 167 13.89 -3.38 13.50
N THR A 168 14.18 -2.22 14.09
CA THR A 168 13.60 -0.94 13.66
C THR A 168 14.60 -0.24 12.74
N PHE A 169 14.09 0.39 11.68
CA PHE A 169 14.90 1.11 10.71
C PHE A 169 14.08 2.23 10.03
N THR A 170 14.79 3.14 9.39
CA THR A 170 14.19 4.22 8.59
C THR A 170 14.85 4.17 7.22
N PRO A 171 14.10 3.95 6.11
CA PRO A 171 14.67 3.97 4.78
C PRO A 171 15.09 5.39 4.40
N ASP A 172 16.25 5.51 3.75
CA ASP A 172 16.82 6.80 3.30
C ASP A 172 16.27 7.20 1.91
N LYS A 173 15.91 6.20 1.07
CA LYS A 173 15.42 6.35 -0.30
C LYS A 173 14.46 5.22 -0.66
#